data_586fb9bda1e6742300d604b12b002013
#
_entry.id   586fb9bda1e6742300d604b12b002013
#
_cell.length_a   1.000
_cell.length_b   1.000
_cell.length_c   1.000
_cell.angle_alpha   90.00
_cell.angle_beta   90.00
_cell.angle_gamma   90.00
#
_symmetry.space_group_name_H-M   'P 1'
#
loop_
_entity.id
_entity.type
_entity.pdbx_description
1 polymer ?
#
loop_
_entity_poly.entity_id
_entity_poly.type
_entity_poly.pdbx_seq_one_letter_code
_entity_poly.pdbx_strand_id
1 'polypeptide(L)'
;MNPYTEEQVRFILNNYIKNEDRCVRETGHSLGSIKLMLQNIAATYGLVNFGTGNPMYTKIADEYRENNPVFGEIMSKRSFCMRFGVTIN
;
A
#
# COMPACT_ATOMS: atom_id res chain seq x y z
N MET A 1 3.28 18.67 -5.90
CA MET A 1 3.17 17.33 -5.31
C MET A 1 3.70 16.30 -6.30
N ASN A 2 4.65 15.49 -5.86
CA ASN A 2 5.23 14.46 -6.73
C ASN A 2 4.35 13.21 -6.69
N PRO A 3 3.79 12.79 -7.83
CA PRO A 3 3.02 11.55 -7.84
C PRO A 3 3.92 10.34 -7.57
N TYR A 4 3.35 9.29 -7.05
CA TYR A 4 4.07 8.04 -6.86
C TYR A 4 4.15 7.29 -8.18
N THR A 5 5.33 6.75 -8.46
CA THR A 5 5.48 5.81 -9.57
C THR A 5 5.11 4.40 -9.09
N GLU A 6 4.83 3.53 -10.03
CA GLU A 6 4.53 2.13 -9.74
C GLU A 6 5.69 1.47 -8.97
N GLU A 7 6.93 1.75 -9.38
CA GLU A 7 8.12 1.23 -8.71
C GLU A 7 8.24 1.71 -7.26
N GLN A 8 7.94 2.99 -7.02
CA GLN A 8 7.98 3.55 -5.67
C GLN A 8 6.95 2.90 -4.76
N VAL A 9 5.73 2.68 -5.26
CA VAL A 9 4.68 2.02 -4.46
C VAL A 9 5.09 0.59 -4.13
N ARG A 10 5.60 -0.17 -5.09
CA ARG A 10 6.09 -1.53 -4.85
C ARG A 10 7.22 -1.54 -3.83
N PHE A 11 8.17 -0.63 -3.96
CA PHE A 11 9.28 -0.52 -3.03
C PHE A 11 8.79 -0.27 -1.61
N ILE A 12 7.84 0.65 -1.46
CA ILE A 12 7.28 0.98 -0.15
C ILE A 12 6.57 -0.22 0.46
N LEU A 13 5.70 -0.90 -0.29
CA LEU A 13 4.99 -2.06 0.23
C LEU A 13 5.95 -3.18 0.66
N ASN A 14 7.06 -3.35 -0.04
CA ASN A 14 8.02 -4.41 0.27
C ASN A 14 9.02 -4.04 1.38
N ASN A 15 9.15 -2.77 1.73
CA ASN A 15 10.20 -2.33 2.64
C ASN A 15 9.72 -1.51 3.84
N TYR A 16 8.51 -0.97 3.80
CA TYR A 16 8.03 -0.03 4.81
C TYR A 16 8.09 -0.59 6.22
N ILE A 17 7.64 -1.82 6.40
CA ILE A 17 7.58 -2.45 7.72
C ILE A 17 8.98 -2.67 8.28
N LYS A 18 9.92 -2.98 7.42
CA LYS A 18 11.30 -3.25 7.83
C LYS A 18 12.07 -1.97 8.11
N ASN A 19 11.86 -0.94 7.30
CA ASN A 19 12.62 0.30 7.41
C ASN A 19 11.89 1.45 6.71
N GLU A 20 11.04 2.16 7.44
CA GLU A 20 10.30 3.28 6.89
C GLU A 20 11.21 4.44 6.51
N ASP A 21 12.32 4.65 7.23
CA ASP A 21 13.29 5.71 6.87
C ASP A 21 13.91 5.47 5.51
N ARG A 22 14.17 4.21 5.18
CA ARG A 22 14.71 3.86 3.87
C ARG A 22 13.71 4.20 2.77
N CYS A 23 12.43 3.98 3.02
CA CYS A 23 11.38 4.33 2.05
C CYS A 23 11.37 5.83 1.79
N VAL A 24 11.53 6.66 2.82
CA VAL A 24 11.62 8.11 2.67
C VAL A 24 12.84 8.48 1.82
N ARG A 25 14.00 7.92 2.14
CA ARG A 25 15.23 8.24 1.41
C ARG A 25 15.19 7.81 -0.05
N GLU A 26 14.73 6.60 -0.31
CA GLU A 26 14.75 6.03 -1.66
C GLU A 26 13.69 6.63 -2.58
N THR A 27 12.55 7.03 -2.04
CA THR A 27 11.46 7.58 -2.85
C THR A 27 11.45 9.10 -2.90
N GLY A 28 12.08 9.76 -1.93
CA GLY A 28 12.02 11.22 -1.81
C GLY A 28 10.68 11.74 -1.27
N HIS A 29 9.75 10.86 -0.92
CA HIS A 29 8.48 11.25 -0.31
C HIS A 29 8.63 11.31 1.20
N SER A 30 7.94 12.26 1.85
CA SER A 30 7.95 12.36 3.30
C SER A 30 7.21 11.18 3.94
N LEU A 31 7.51 10.91 5.20
CA LEU A 31 6.84 9.84 5.94
C LEU A 31 5.33 10.08 6.00
N GLY A 32 4.90 11.33 6.22
CA GLY A 32 3.47 11.68 6.22
C GLY A 32 2.80 11.38 4.89
N SER A 33 3.49 11.70 3.77
CA SER A 33 2.98 11.39 2.44
C SER A 33 2.86 9.89 2.23
N ILE A 34 3.85 9.11 2.66
CA ILE A 34 3.84 7.65 2.53
C ILE A 34 2.69 7.05 3.33
N LYS A 35 2.48 7.52 4.56
CA LYS A 35 1.36 7.04 5.39
C LYS A 35 0.02 7.34 4.74
N LEU A 36 -0.13 8.54 4.15
CA LEU A 36 -1.35 8.89 3.45
C LEU A 36 -1.57 8.01 2.21
N MET A 37 -0.51 7.73 1.47
CA MET A 37 -0.59 6.84 0.32
C MET A 37 -1.02 5.43 0.72
N LEU A 38 -0.46 4.88 1.81
CA LEU A 38 -0.85 3.57 2.33
C LEU A 38 -2.32 3.57 2.77
N GLN A 39 -2.77 4.65 3.38
CA GLN A 39 -4.17 4.80 3.78
C GLN A 39 -5.08 4.85 2.55
N ASN A 40 -4.67 5.53 1.50
CA ASN A 40 -5.43 5.59 0.24
C ASN A 40 -5.50 4.22 -0.41
N ILE A 41 -4.41 3.46 -0.41
CA ILE A 41 -4.42 2.08 -0.91
C ILE A 41 -5.43 1.25 -0.10
N ALA A 42 -5.39 1.34 1.22
CA ALA A 42 -6.30 0.59 2.08
C ALA A 42 -7.75 0.98 1.83
N ALA A 43 -8.02 2.27 1.60
CA ALA A 43 -9.37 2.75 1.34
C ALA A 43 -9.94 2.22 0.02
N THR A 44 -9.08 2.05 -1.00
CA THR A 44 -9.51 1.56 -2.32
C THR A 44 -9.46 0.03 -2.44
N TYR A 45 -8.84 -0.62 -1.48
CA TYR A 45 -8.59 -2.05 -1.47
C TYR A 45 -9.92 -2.82 -1.33
N GLY A 46 -10.26 -3.58 -2.32
CA GLY A 46 -11.52 -4.31 -2.33
C GLY A 46 -12.72 -3.51 -2.84
N LEU A 47 -12.52 -2.25 -3.24
CA LEU A 47 -13.57 -1.41 -3.81
C LEU A 47 -13.53 -1.44 -5.33
N VAL A 48 -13.39 -2.61 -5.88
CA VAL A 48 -13.16 -2.84 -7.32
C VAL A 48 -14.27 -2.26 -8.19
N ASN A 49 -15.47 -2.11 -7.63
CA ASN A 49 -16.65 -1.76 -8.42
C ASN A 49 -17.02 -0.28 -8.39
N PHE A 50 -16.26 0.55 -7.70
CA PHE A 50 -16.68 1.93 -7.52
C PHE A 50 -15.96 2.94 -8.42
N GLY A 51 -14.94 2.50 -9.15
CA GLY A 51 -14.24 3.36 -10.10
C GLY A 51 -13.57 4.60 -9.52
N THR A 52 -13.49 4.70 -8.19
CA THR A 52 -12.97 5.87 -7.51
C THR A 52 -11.53 5.74 -7.06
N GLY A 53 -10.97 4.54 -7.13
CA GLY A 53 -9.60 4.30 -6.71
C GLY A 53 -8.60 4.58 -7.81
N ASN A 54 -7.34 4.78 -7.42
CA ASN A 54 -6.24 4.86 -8.37
C ASN A 54 -5.97 3.45 -8.92
N PRO A 55 -6.12 3.22 -10.24
CA PRO A 55 -5.93 1.88 -10.82
C PRO A 55 -4.54 1.30 -10.53
N MET A 56 -3.53 2.15 -10.48
CA MET A 56 -2.16 1.72 -10.16
C MET A 56 -2.10 1.17 -8.73
N TYR A 57 -2.71 1.86 -7.78
CA TYR A 57 -2.72 1.42 -6.38
C TYR A 57 -3.46 0.09 -6.23
N THR A 58 -4.60 -0.04 -6.88
CA THR A 58 -5.38 -1.28 -6.83
C THR A 58 -4.58 -2.46 -7.39
N LYS A 59 -3.95 -2.27 -8.54
CA LYS A 59 -3.12 -3.29 -9.18
C LYS A 59 -1.98 -3.75 -8.27
N ILE A 60 -1.25 -2.81 -7.69
CA ILE A 60 -0.11 -3.13 -6.85
C ILE A 60 -0.54 -3.74 -5.51
N ALA A 61 -1.65 -3.26 -4.96
CA ALA A 61 -2.21 -3.84 -3.73
C ALA A 61 -2.62 -5.30 -3.95
N ASP A 62 -3.30 -5.60 -5.06
CA ASP A 62 -3.70 -6.95 -5.39
C ASP A 62 -2.48 -7.86 -5.59
N GLU A 63 -1.46 -7.37 -6.27
CA GLU A 63 -0.20 -8.07 -6.46
C GLU A 63 0.46 -8.38 -5.11
N TYR A 64 0.50 -7.41 -4.21
CA TYR A 64 1.08 -7.59 -2.88
C TYR A 64 0.30 -8.63 -2.06
N ARG A 65 -1.03 -8.58 -2.13
CA ARG A 65 -1.90 -9.54 -1.42
C ARG A 65 -1.65 -10.96 -1.86
N GLU A 66 -1.54 -11.17 -3.16
CA GLU A 66 -1.31 -12.49 -3.74
C GLU A 66 0.08 -13.03 -3.39
N ASN A 67 1.07 -12.15 -3.36
CA ASN A 67 2.45 -12.52 -3.07
C ASN A 67 2.75 -12.66 -1.58
N ASN A 68 1.83 -12.24 -0.71
CA ASN A 68 2.00 -12.31 0.74
C ASN A 68 0.78 -12.94 1.39
N PRO A 69 0.53 -14.24 1.13
CA PRO A 69 -0.64 -14.90 1.68
C PRO A 69 -0.59 -14.99 3.21
N VAL A 70 -1.77 -14.98 3.81
CA VAL A 70 -1.92 -15.14 5.26
C VAL A 70 -2.66 -16.47 5.49
N PHE A 71 -2.01 -17.38 6.21
CA PHE A 71 -2.52 -18.74 6.42
C PHE A 71 -2.90 -19.43 5.11
N GLY A 72 -2.12 -19.22 4.07
CA GLY A 72 -2.34 -19.86 2.76
C GLY A 72 -3.42 -19.22 1.92
N GLU A 73 -4.02 -18.12 2.38
CA GLU A 73 -5.07 -17.41 1.66
C GLU A 73 -4.60 -16.01 1.26
N ILE A 74 -5.24 -15.45 0.24
CA ILE A 74 -4.96 -14.09 -0.19
C ILE A 74 -5.19 -13.13 0.98
N MET A 75 -4.28 -12.18 1.17
CA MET A 75 -4.34 -11.26 2.30
C MET A 75 -5.63 -10.42 2.26
N SER A 76 -6.36 -10.39 3.38
CA SER A 76 -7.56 -9.56 3.51
C SER A 76 -7.21 -8.08 3.69
N LYS A 77 -8.19 -7.21 3.45
CA LYS A 77 -8.05 -5.78 3.71
C LYS A 77 -7.64 -5.52 5.16
N ARG A 78 -8.28 -6.22 6.10
CA ARG A 78 -7.99 -6.06 7.52
C ARG A 78 -6.54 -6.44 7.84
N SER A 79 -6.05 -7.54 7.29
CA SER A 79 -4.67 -7.97 7.49
C SER A 79 -3.69 -6.97 6.89
N PHE A 80 -4.01 -6.43 5.72
CA PHE A 80 -3.20 -5.38 5.10
C PHE A 80 -3.12 -4.15 6.01
N CYS A 81 -4.26 -3.68 6.49
CA CYS A 81 -4.30 -2.50 7.36
C CYS A 81 -3.53 -2.72 8.66
N MET A 82 -3.67 -3.88 9.26
CA MET A 82 -2.95 -4.22 10.48
C MET A 82 -1.44 -4.27 10.25
N ARG A 83 -1.04 -4.83 9.12
CA ARG A 83 0.38 -4.97 8.77
C ARG A 83 1.05 -3.61 8.58
N PHE A 84 0.37 -2.67 7.94
CA PHE A 84 0.91 -1.34 7.65
C PHE A 84 0.53 -0.27 8.69
N GLY A 85 -0.22 -0.64 9.70
CA GLY A 85 -0.59 0.30 10.76
C GLY A 85 -1.55 1.39 10.30
N VAL A 86 -2.37 1.12 9.27
CA VAL A 86 -3.36 2.08 8.79
C VAL A 86 -4.72 1.80 9.38
N THR A 87 -5.50 2.86 9.58
CA THR A 87 -6.83 2.76 10.18
C THR A 87 -7.88 2.52 9.11
N ILE A 88 -8.79 1.58 9.39
CA ILE A 88 -9.97 1.34 8.57
C ILE A 88 -11.12 2.14 9.15
N ASN A 89 -11.69 3.00 8.32
CA ASN A 89 -12.94 3.68 8.70
C ASN A 89 -14.12 3.00 8.07
#